data_2c9e6edef760ad40198a8be2ada90b24
#
_entry.id   2c9e6edef760ad40198a8be2ada90b24
#
_cell.length_a   1.000
_cell.length_b   1.000
_cell.length_c   1.000
_cell.angle_alpha   90.00
_cell.angle_beta   90.00
_cell.angle_gamma   90.00
#
_symmetry.space_group_name_H-M   'P 1'
#
loop_
_entity.id
_entity.type
_entity.pdbx_description
1 polymer ?
#
loop_
_entity_poly.entity_id
_entity_poly.type
_entity_poly.pdbx_seq_one_letter_code
_entity_poly.pdbx_strand_id
1 'polypeptide(L)'
;MSVLVILELNANPGKGKDITDFLRDELKHTRVWDDCNTITVNANQEDPDNLVFVEDWDFKEQYEKYLAWHTEKGDIEQLVSLLSEPPSIRYFDNQGV
;
A
#
# COMPACT_ATOMS: atom_id res chain seq x y z
N MET A 1 -3.48 -19.85 5.00
CA MET A 1 -2.15 -19.22 4.91
C MET A 1 -2.30 -17.80 4.44
N SER A 2 -1.60 -16.88 5.07
CA SER A 2 -1.62 -15.48 4.66
C SER A 2 -0.57 -15.19 3.59
N VAL A 3 -0.78 -14.11 2.86
CA VAL A 3 0.20 -13.57 1.92
C VAL A 3 0.70 -12.23 2.44
N LEU A 4 2.00 -12.00 2.37
CA LEU A 4 2.60 -10.72 2.68
C LEU A 4 2.69 -9.90 1.39
N VAL A 5 2.10 -8.72 1.40
CA VAL A 5 2.16 -7.79 0.27
C VAL A 5 3.10 -6.65 0.62
N ILE A 6 4.10 -6.44 -0.21
CA ILE A 6 5.02 -5.30 -0.08
C ILE A 6 4.75 -4.35 -1.25
N LEU A 7 4.24 -3.18 -0.93
CA LEU A 7 3.98 -2.12 -1.90
C LEU A 7 5.01 -1.02 -1.67
N GLU A 8 5.84 -0.77 -2.65
CA GLU A 8 6.85 0.29 -2.56
C GLU A 8 6.49 1.44 -3.49
N LEU A 9 6.51 2.65 -2.95
CA LEU A 9 6.21 3.88 -3.66
C LEU A 9 7.39 4.83 -3.59
N ASN A 10 7.69 5.48 -4.72
CA ASN A 10 8.67 6.56 -4.79
C ASN A 10 7.93 7.83 -5.21
N ALA A 11 7.72 8.73 -4.24
CA ALA A 11 7.00 9.97 -4.46
C ALA A 11 7.85 10.98 -5.21
N ASN A 12 7.19 11.91 -5.88
CA ASN A 12 7.86 13.10 -6.39
C ASN A 12 8.48 13.86 -5.20
N PRO A 13 9.56 14.63 -5.42
CA PRO A 13 10.24 15.33 -4.33
C PRO A 13 9.27 16.14 -3.47
N GLY A 14 9.29 15.89 -2.16
CA GLY A 14 8.45 16.56 -1.18
C GLY A 14 7.02 16.04 -1.09
N LYS A 15 6.63 15.03 -1.87
CA LYS A 15 5.25 14.50 -1.91
C LYS A 15 5.01 13.32 -0.99
N GLY A 16 6.05 12.76 -0.38
CA GLY A 16 5.90 11.62 0.54
C GLY A 16 4.94 11.91 1.68
N LYS A 17 5.03 13.11 2.26
CA LYS A 17 4.13 13.54 3.33
C LYS A 17 2.69 13.66 2.84
N ASP A 18 2.48 14.19 1.63
CA ASP A 18 1.15 14.33 1.05
C ASP A 18 0.49 12.96 0.86
N ILE A 19 1.27 11.97 0.44
CA ILE A 19 0.80 10.58 0.31
C ILE A 19 0.41 10.04 1.68
N THR A 20 1.26 10.22 2.70
CA THR A 20 0.99 9.75 4.05
C THR A 20 -0.28 10.38 4.61
N ASP A 21 -0.47 11.68 4.43
CA ASP A 21 -1.66 12.38 4.90
C ASP A 21 -2.92 11.90 4.20
N PHE A 22 -2.85 11.69 2.88
CA PHE A 22 -3.95 11.12 2.11
C PHE A 22 -4.33 9.73 2.61
N LEU A 23 -3.33 8.90 2.91
CA LEU A 23 -3.54 7.52 3.35
C LEU A 23 -4.07 7.40 4.78
N ARG A 24 -3.88 8.41 5.62
CA ARG A 24 -4.40 8.37 6.99
C ARG A 24 -5.90 8.10 7.03
N ASP A 25 -6.65 8.73 6.12
CA ASP A 25 -8.09 8.52 6.03
C ASP A 25 -8.43 7.27 5.22
N GLU A 26 -7.74 7.03 4.13
CA GLU A 26 -8.00 5.88 3.25
C GLU A 26 -7.75 4.54 3.95
N LEU A 27 -6.70 4.43 4.76
CA LEU A 27 -6.38 3.18 5.44
C LEU A 27 -7.35 2.80 6.55
N LYS A 28 -8.17 3.74 7.02
CA LYS A 28 -9.25 3.41 7.95
C LYS A 28 -10.23 2.45 7.29
N HIS A 29 -10.49 2.61 6.00
CA HIS A 29 -11.33 1.70 5.23
C HIS A 29 -10.66 0.36 4.97
N THR A 30 -9.34 0.37 4.72
CA THR A 30 -8.57 -0.85 4.52
C THR A 30 -8.59 -1.76 5.74
N ARG A 31 -8.42 -1.17 6.92
CA ARG A 31 -8.34 -1.92 8.18
C ARG A 31 -9.63 -2.61 8.58
N VAL A 32 -10.76 -2.24 7.99
CA VAL A 32 -12.04 -2.90 8.23
C VAL A 32 -12.39 -3.96 7.20
N TRP A 33 -11.54 -4.19 6.20
CA TRP A 33 -11.70 -5.30 5.25
C TRP A 33 -11.41 -6.61 5.97
N ASP A 34 -12.33 -7.56 5.86
CA ASP A 34 -12.29 -8.81 6.63
C ASP A 34 -11.01 -9.61 6.42
N ASP A 35 -10.46 -9.59 5.21
CA ASP A 35 -9.30 -10.42 4.86
C ASP A 35 -7.97 -9.69 5.01
N CYS A 36 -7.98 -8.43 5.45
CA CYS A 36 -6.79 -7.67 5.74
C CYS A 36 -6.45 -7.82 7.23
N ASN A 37 -5.37 -8.52 7.53
CA ASN A 37 -4.94 -8.76 8.90
C ASN A 37 -4.17 -7.58 9.47
N THR A 38 -3.20 -7.07 8.72
CA THR A 38 -2.41 -5.90 9.11
C THR A 38 -2.03 -5.08 7.89
N ILE A 39 -1.86 -3.78 8.11
CA ILE A 39 -1.29 -2.87 7.13
C ILE A 39 -0.56 -1.77 7.85
N THR A 40 0.71 -1.54 7.49
CA THR A 40 1.51 -0.43 8.00
C THR A 40 2.13 0.32 6.83
N VAL A 41 2.29 1.63 7.00
CA VAL A 41 2.97 2.49 6.04
C VAL A 41 4.25 2.98 6.69
N ASN A 42 5.36 2.77 6.03
CA ASN A 42 6.68 3.07 6.58
C ASN A 42 7.44 3.97 5.63
N ALA A 43 8.07 5.03 6.16
CA ALA A 43 8.91 5.92 5.39
C ALA A 43 10.37 5.52 5.57
N ASN A 44 11.14 5.56 4.47
CA ASN A 44 12.57 5.33 4.52
C ASN A 44 13.23 6.44 5.35
N GLN A 45 14.05 6.07 6.34
CA GLN A 45 14.71 7.05 7.21
C GLN A 45 15.65 7.97 6.44
N GLU A 46 16.22 7.50 5.35
CA GLU A 46 17.16 8.27 4.52
C GLU A 46 16.48 9.03 3.38
N ASP A 47 15.22 8.67 3.06
CA ASP A 47 14.47 9.30 1.97
C ASP A 47 12.97 9.26 2.30
N PRO A 48 12.42 10.32 2.88
CA PRO A 48 11.01 10.35 3.29
C PRO A 48 10.01 10.28 2.12
N ASP A 49 10.48 10.41 0.88
CA ASP A 49 9.63 10.25 -0.31
C ASP A 49 9.58 8.78 -0.77
N ASN A 50 10.35 7.90 -0.16
CA ASN A 50 10.29 6.46 -0.40
C ASN A 50 9.46 5.81 0.70
N LEU A 51 8.30 5.25 0.32
CA LEU A 51 7.36 4.65 1.25
C LEU A 51 7.21 3.16 0.97
N VAL A 52 7.14 2.36 2.04
CA VAL A 52 6.91 0.92 1.94
C VAL A 52 5.70 0.55 2.77
N PHE A 53 4.72 -0.08 2.11
CA PHE A 53 3.54 -0.62 2.77
C PHE A 53 3.79 -2.08 3.03
N VAL A 54 3.60 -2.50 4.27
CA VAL A 54 3.71 -3.91 4.66
C VAL A 54 2.31 -4.38 5.04
N GLU A 55 1.76 -5.31 4.27
CA GLU A 55 0.38 -5.76 4.42
C GLU A 55 0.32 -7.27 4.54
N ASP A 56 -0.52 -7.75 5.43
CA ASP A 56 -0.80 -9.18 5.59
C ASP A 56 -2.27 -9.43 5.26
N TRP A 57 -2.51 -10.25 4.23
CA TRP A 57 -3.85 -10.60 3.76
C TRP A 57 -4.04 -12.11 3.83
N ASP A 58 -5.27 -12.57 4.06
CA ASP A 58 -5.57 -14.00 4.09
C ASP A 58 -5.30 -14.66 2.75
N PHE A 59 -5.66 -13.99 1.65
CA PHE A 59 -5.47 -14.49 0.29
C PHE A 59 -5.08 -13.35 -0.66
N LYS A 60 -4.23 -13.67 -1.64
CA LYS A 60 -3.82 -12.73 -2.67
C LYS A 60 -5.03 -12.16 -3.44
N GLU A 61 -6.01 -13.01 -3.71
CA GLU A 61 -7.21 -12.63 -4.46
C GLU A 61 -8.01 -11.55 -3.74
N GLN A 62 -8.01 -11.54 -2.43
CA GLN A 62 -8.71 -10.52 -1.63
C GLN A 62 -8.00 -9.17 -1.74
N TYR A 63 -6.67 -9.17 -1.74
CA TYR A 63 -5.90 -7.96 -1.97
C TYR A 63 -6.17 -7.41 -3.38
N GLU A 64 -6.23 -8.27 -4.39
CA GLU A 64 -6.50 -7.86 -5.76
C GLU A 64 -7.90 -7.25 -5.90
N LYS A 65 -8.91 -7.78 -5.22
CA LYS A 65 -10.25 -7.20 -5.16
C LYS A 65 -10.24 -5.83 -4.51
N TYR A 66 -9.51 -5.69 -3.41
CA TYR A 66 -9.36 -4.43 -2.70
C TYR A 66 -8.71 -3.37 -3.61
N LEU A 67 -7.65 -3.75 -4.33
CA LEU A 67 -6.95 -2.88 -5.24
C LEU A 67 -7.85 -2.44 -6.40
N ALA A 68 -8.64 -3.38 -6.95
CA ALA A 68 -9.59 -3.08 -8.02
C ALA A 68 -10.66 -2.09 -7.56
N TRP A 69 -11.14 -2.24 -6.33
CA TRP A 69 -12.13 -1.33 -5.75
C TRP A 69 -11.58 0.10 -5.66
N HIS A 70 -10.34 0.27 -5.19
CA HIS A 70 -9.69 1.57 -5.14
C HIS A 70 -9.47 2.15 -6.54
N THR A 71 -9.15 1.30 -7.50
CA THR A 71 -8.96 1.73 -8.89
C THR A 71 -10.26 2.29 -9.46
N GLU A 72 -11.39 1.63 -9.21
CA GLU A 72 -12.71 2.10 -9.65
C GLU A 72 -13.10 3.42 -9.02
N LYS A 73 -12.71 3.66 -7.76
CA LYS A 73 -12.98 4.91 -7.07
C LYS A 73 -12.09 6.06 -7.51
N GLY A 74 -11.04 5.80 -8.29
CA GLY A 74 -10.08 6.81 -8.71
C GLY A 74 -8.98 7.08 -7.68
N ASP A 75 -8.94 6.36 -6.56
CA ASP A 75 -7.94 6.55 -5.51
C ASP A 75 -6.53 6.20 -6.00
N ILE A 76 -6.41 5.15 -6.80
CA ILE A 76 -5.13 4.70 -7.35
C ILE A 76 -4.57 5.76 -8.32
N GLU A 77 -5.41 6.31 -9.18
CA GLU A 77 -5.00 7.36 -10.11
C GLU A 77 -4.50 8.59 -9.35
N GLN A 78 -5.20 9.00 -8.30
CA GLN A 78 -4.78 10.11 -7.46
C GLN A 78 -3.44 9.84 -6.80
N LEU A 79 -3.24 8.63 -6.27
CA LEU A 79 -1.99 8.22 -5.66
C LEU A 79 -0.85 8.25 -6.68
N VAL A 80 -1.06 7.64 -7.84
CA VAL A 80 -0.04 7.56 -8.90
C VAL A 80 0.39 8.94 -9.38
N SER A 81 -0.50 9.93 -9.36
CA SER A 81 -0.17 11.30 -9.76
C SER A 81 0.90 11.94 -8.86
N LEU A 82 1.10 11.42 -7.66
CA LEU A 82 2.10 11.93 -6.70
C LEU A 82 3.43 11.18 -6.79
N LEU A 83 3.52 10.16 -7.64
CA LEU A 83 4.70 9.30 -7.74
C LEU A 83 5.62 9.72 -8.88
N SER A 84 6.94 9.52 -8.69
CA SER A 84 7.95 9.75 -9.72
C SER A 84 8.11 8.55 -10.66
N GLU A 85 7.65 7.38 -10.22
CA GLU A 85 7.73 6.14 -11.01
C GLU A 85 6.57 5.22 -10.62
N PRO A 86 6.25 4.20 -11.44
CA PRO A 86 5.16 3.28 -11.12
C PRO A 86 5.38 2.55 -9.79
N PRO A 87 4.30 2.26 -9.03
CA PRO A 87 4.41 1.51 -7.79
C PRO A 87 4.91 0.08 -8.03
N SER A 88 5.68 -0.44 -7.08
CA SER A 88 6.15 -1.83 -7.10
C SER A 88 5.33 -2.64 -6.11
N ILE A 89 4.70 -3.71 -6.58
CA ILE A 89 3.90 -4.61 -5.74
C ILE A 89 4.52 -6.00 -5.81
N ARG A 90 4.87 -6.56 -4.64
CA ARG A 90 5.47 -7.89 -4.54
C ARG A 90 4.71 -8.72 -3.52
N TYR A 91 4.59 -10.01 -3.79
CA TYR A 91 3.89 -10.96 -2.93
C TYR A 91 4.88 -11.98 -2.36
N PHE A 92 4.75 -12.26 -1.07
CA PHE A 92 5.64 -13.18 -0.38
C PHE A 92 4.85 -14.18 0.44
N ASP A 93 5.32 -15.41 0.46
CA ASP A 93 4.75 -16.45 1.33
C ASP A 93 5.62 -16.62 2.56
N ASN A 94 4.98 -16.70 3.73
CA ASN A 94 5.70 -16.96 4.98
C ASN A 94 6.30 -18.37 4.92
N GLN A 95 7.59 -18.47 5.24
CA GLN A 95 8.31 -19.75 5.19
C GLN A 95 8.32 -20.50 6.52
N GLY A 96 7.67 -19.97 7.54
CA GLY A 96 7.56 -20.63 8.83
C GLY A 96 8.82 -20.59 9.70
N VAL A 97 9.72 -19.67 9.41
CA VAL A 97 10.96 -19.50 10.18
C VAL A 97 10.98 -18.18 10.92
#